data_e58f9b9e2f714dbf43ad9544eadc2d4e
#
_entry.id   e58f9b9e2f714dbf43ad9544eadc2d4e
#
_cell.length_a   1.000
_cell.length_b   1.000
_cell.length_c   1.000
_cell.angle_alpha   90.00
_cell.angle_beta   90.00
_cell.angle_gamma   90.00
#
_symmetry.space_group_name_H-M   'P 1'
#
loop_
_entity.id
_entity.type
_entity.pdbx_description
1 polymer ?
#
loop_
_entity_poly.entity_id
_entity_poly.type
_entity_poly.pdbx_seq_one_letter_code
_entity_poly.pdbx_strand_id
1 'polypeptide(L)'
;QRSVNIKMEEDVATTIDEVVITGTGAQRKLVQTGAITTVDMEHLMANPSSSVVNALAGNVAGVLARQTSGQPGQNVSEFWIRGISTFGAGTGAYILVDGFERSMDEINIEDIQDFSILKDASATAIYGSKGANGVVLINTKHGKSGKIKIDIKAQTTYNMRTITPEFEDGISYANLLNESRITRNYEPVYQPEELEILKNGLDPDLYPNVDWMDLLLRKGSWQHRVNLNLSGGGSTARYYASISYLDEEGMYNTDKALKDDYNTNANYRRYNYRLNTDIDITKTTLLKLGVSGWLSKRNSPGLGDADVWGELFGYTAIRTPLLYSNGRVPAVGTGNKTNPW
;
A
#
# COMPACT_ATOMS: atom_id res chain seq x y z
N GLN A 1 -65.74 -8.23 28.44
CA GLN A 1 -64.61 -7.34 28.08
C GLN A 1 -63.43 -7.77 28.96
N ARG A 2 -62.36 -8.29 28.34
CA ARG A 2 -61.08 -8.58 29.00
C ARG A 2 -60.22 -7.34 28.87
N SER A 3 -59.95 -6.64 29.99
CA SER A 3 -58.93 -5.60 30.04
C SER A 3 -57.56 -6.22 30.17
N VAL A 4 -56.66 -5.96 29.23
CA VAL A 4 -55.26 -6.32 29.30
C VAL A 4 -54.51 -5.09 29.78
N ASN A 5 -53.97 -5.15 31.00
CA ASN A 5 -53.04 -4.15 31.50
C ASN A 5 -51.65 -4.45 31.01
N ILE A 6 -51.16 -3.68 30.06
CA ILE A 6 -49.78 -3.72 29.59
C ILE A 6 -48.98 -2.73 30.45
N LYS A 7 -48.11 -3.19 31.30
CA LYS A 7 -47.12 -2.39 32.00
C LYS A 7 -45.94 -2.19 31.07
N MET A 8 -45.77 -1.02 30.52
CA MET A 8 -44.56 -0.68 29.77
C MET A 8 -43.44 -0.43 30.79
N GLU A 9 -42.41 -1.22 30.74
CA GLU A 9 -41.13 -0.90 31.37
C GLU A 9 -40.36 0.04 30.44
N GLU A 10 -39.75 1.08 31.00
CA GLU A 10 -38.80 1.90 30.22
C GLU A 10 -37.70 0.98 29.74
N ASP A 11 -37.58 0.82 28.43
CA ASP A 11 -36.44 0.24 27.78
C ASP A 11 -35.26 1.18 28.08
N VAL A 12 -34.39 0.74 28.98
CA VAL A 12 -33.08 1.37 29.16
C VAL A 12 -32.24 0.92 27.95
N ALA A 13 -32.63 1.43 26.77
CA ALA A 13 -31.77 1.45 25.64
C ALA A 13 -30.52 2.23 26.07
N THR A 14 -29.47 1.52 26.38
CA THR A 14 -28.15 2.08 26.53
C THR A 14 -27.83 2.68 25.15
N THR A 15 -28.24 3.94 24.94
CA THR A 15 -27.75 4.74 23.82
C THR A 15 -26.25 4.83 24.06
N ILE A 16 -25.51 4.00 23.35
CA ILE A 16 -24.07 4.19 23.21
C ILE A 16 -23.97 5.53 22.51
N ASP A 17 -23.69 6.57 23.27
CA ASP A 17 -23.42 7.90 22.74
C ASP A 17 -22.17 7.80 21.86
N GLU A 18 -22.37 7.57 20.56
CA GLU A 18 -21.28 7.53 19.59
C GLU A 18 -20.65 8.93 19.56
N VAL A 19 -19.45 9.01 20.11
CA VAL A 19 -18.67 10.24 20.18
C VAL A 19 -17.80 10.31 18.94
N VAL A 20 -17.93 11.38 18.20
CA VAL A 20 -17.10 11.66 17.01
C VAL A 20 -16.11 12.75 17.36
N ILE A 21 -14.88 12.57 16.93
CA ILE A 21 -13.83 13.55 17.11
C ILE A 21 -13.92 14.57 15.99
N THR A 22 -14.06 15.84 16.39
CA THR A 22 -14.11 16.99 15.49
C THR A 22 -12.86 17.85 15.69
N GLY A 23 -12.65 18.81 14.81
CA GLY A 23 -11.56 19.77 14.97
C GLY A 23 -11.65 20.63 16.24
N THR A 24 -12.81 20.69 16.89
CA THR A 24 -13.05 21.40 18.16
C THR A 24 -13.09 20.48 19.38
N GLY A 25 -12.79 19.19 19.20
CA GLY A 25 -12.78 18.16 20.25
C GLY A 25 -13.86 17.09 20.06
N ALA A 26 -14.05 16.27 21.07
CA ALA A 26 -15.04 15.19 21.06
C ALA A 26 -16.47 15.76 21.14
N GLN A 27 -17.32 15.40 20.18
CA GLN A 27 -18.73 15.81 20.14
C GLN A 27 -19.64 14.59 19.97
N ARG A 28 -20.86 14.67 20.48
CA ARG A 28 -21.87 13.62 20.25
C ARG A 28 -22.31 13.64 18.79
N LYS A 29 -22.42 12.50 18.15
CA LYS A 29 -22.84 12.36 16.74
C LYS A 29 -24.18 13.06 16.46
N LEU A 30 -25.10 13.05 17.42
CA LEU A 30 -26.42 13.70 17.32
C LEU A 30 -26.37 15.23 17.23
N VAL A 31 -25.27 15.87 17.66
CA VAL A 31 -25.13 17.34 17.67
C VAL A 31 -24.34 17.82 16.43
N GLN A 32 -23.94 16.93 15.59
CA GLN A 32 -23.01 17.19 14.48
C GLN A 32 -23.76 17.64 13.23
N THR A 33 -23.46 18.83 12.74
CA THR A 33 -24.08 19.42 11.54
C THR A 33 -23.26 19.17 10.26
N GLY A 34 -22.01 18.77 10.39
CA GLY A 34 -21.09 18.50 9.25
C GLY A 34 -21.01 17.02 8.89
N ALA A 35 -20.73 16.69 7.61
CA ALA A 35 -20.50 15.33 7.17
C ALA A 35 -19.11 14.84 7.65
N ILE A 36 -19.08 14.21 8.82
CA ILE A 36 -17.91 13.51 9.37
C ILE A 36 -18.18 12.01 9.25
N THR A 37 -17.20 11.30 8.72
CA THR A 37 -17.24 9.83 8.65
C THR A 37 -16.21 9.29 9.62
N THR A 38 -16.68 8.60 10.66
CA THR A 38 -15.81 7.77 11.51
C THR A 38 -15.62 6.43 10.84
N VAL A 39 -14.41 5.93 10.85
CA VAL A 39 -14.04 4.68 10.21
C VAL A 39 -13.95 3.60 11.29
N ASP A 40 -14.55 2.45 11.01
CA ASP A 40 -14.43 1.27 11.86
C ASP A 40 -13.01 0.70 11.73
N MET A 41 -12.25 0.79 12.82
CA MET A 41 -10.85 0.34 12.85
C MET A 41 -10.73 -1.19 12.82
N GLU A 42 -11.71 -1.95 13.34
CA GLU A 42 -11.69 -3.41 13.27
C GLU A 42 -11.79 -3.87 11.81
N HIS A 43 -12.68 -3.24 11.05
CA HIS A 43 -12.84 -3.52 9.63
C HIS A 43 -11.60 -3.13 8.81
N LEU A 44 -10.97 -1.99 9.11
CA LEU A 44 -9.72 -1.59 8.46
C LEU A 44 -8.56 -2.52 8.77
N MET A 45 -8.43 -2.96 10.02
CA MET A 45 -7.36 -3.88 10.44
C MET A 45 -7.53 -5.30 9.92
N ALA A 46 -8.73 -5.69 9.48
CA ALA A 46 -8.97 -6.96 8.81
C ALA A 46 -8.31 -7.03 7.42
N ASN A 47 -8.07 -5.87 6.79
CA ASN A 47 -7.35 -5.80 5.53
C ASN A 47 -5.83 -5.94 5.78
N PRO A 48 -5.15 -6.92 5.15
CA PRO A 48 -3.71 -7.18 5.36
C PRO A 48 -2.79 -6.12 4.73
N SER A 49 -3.30 -4.98 4.28
CA SER A 49 -2.50 -3.93 3.66
C SER A 49 -1.37 -3.42 4.57
N SER A 50 -0.21 -3.13 4.00
CA SER A 50 0.93 -2.52 4.68
C SER A 50 0.74 -1.02 4.95
N SER A 51 -0.13 -0.36 4.19
CA SER A 51 -0.42 1.07 4.28
C SER A 51 -1.84 1.33 4.78
N VAL A 52 -1.98 2.29 5.70
CA VAL A 52 -3.28 2.78 6.17
C VAL A 52 -4.10 3.34 4.98
N VAL A 53 -3.45 4.05 4.07
CA VAL A 53 -4.11 4.64 2.89
C VAL A 53 -4.72 3.56 2.00
N ASN A 54 -3.99 2.49 1.76
CA ASN A 54 -4.48 1.38 0.95
C ASN A 54 -5.66 0.66 1.63
N ALA A 55 -5.66 0.59 2.96
CA ALA A 55 -6.77 0.01 3.72
C ALA A 55 -8.05 0.88 3.64
N LEU A 56 -7.93 2.20 3.42
CA LEU A 56 -9.08 3.10 3.26
C LEU A 56 -9.79 2.92 1.92
N ALA A 57 -9.07 2.49 0.89
CA ALA A 57 -9.61 2.30 -0.45
C ALA A 57 -10.77 1.30 -0.45
N GLY A 58 -11.94 1.73 -0.92
CA GLY A 58 -13.15 0.90 -0.95
C GLY A 58 -13.87 0.73 0.41
N ASN A 59 -13.22 1.04 1.54
CA ASN A 59 -13.80 0.87 2.88
C ASN A 59 -14.42 2.15 3.44
N VAL A 60 -14.12 3.31 2.85
CA VAL A 60 -14.60 4.59 3.34
C VAL A 60 -15.33 5.36 2.26
N ALA A 61 -16.62 5.62 2.49
CA ALA A 61 -17.45 6.35 1.53
C ALA A 61 -16.89 7.75 1.25
N GLY A 62 -16.74 8.11 -0.03
CA GLY A 62 -16.23 9.40 -0.49
C GLY A 62 -14.71 9.55 -0.45
N VAL A 63 -13.97 8.49 -0.19
CA VAL A 63 -12.52 8.43 -0.38
C VAL A 63 -12.25 7.74 -1.72
N LEU A 64 -11.54 8.43 -2.59
CA LEU A 64 -11.01 7.90 -3.84
C LEU A 64 -9.52 7.65 -3.63
N ALA A 65 -9.05 6.45 -3.94
CA ALA A 65 -7.64 6.11 -3.84
C ALA A 65 -7.14 5.49 -5.14
N ARG A 66 -5.91 5.80 -5.49
CA ARG A 66 -5.22 5.24 -6.66
C ARG A 66 -3.83 4.76 -6.25
N GLN A 67 -3.60 3.49 -6.40
CA GLN A 67 -2.28 2.89 -6.25
C GLN A 67 -1.58 2.87 -7.61
N THR A 68 -0.43 3.50 -7.71
CA THR A 68 0.35 3.60 -8.96
C THR A 68 1.42 2.53 -9.08
N SER A 69 1.87 1.99 -7.97
CA SER A 69 2.87 0.91 -7.91
C SER A 69 2.49 -0.12 -6.85
N GLY A 70 2.79 -1.38 -7.12
CA GLY A 70 2.72 -2.46 -6.13
C GLY A 70 4.08 -2.80 -5.51
N GLN A 71 5.14 -2.07 -5.88
CA GLN A 71 6.50 -2.32 -5.41
C GLN A 71 6.62 -2.04 -3.90
N PRO A 72 7.21 -2.93 -3.12
CA PRO A 72 7.45 -2.70 -1.70
C PRO A 72 8.12 -1.36 -1.41
N GLY A 73 7.54 -0.59 -0.48
CA GLY A 73 7.99 0.75 -0.13
C GLY A 73 7.67 1.86 -1.14
N GLN A 74 6.94 1.55 -2.22
CA GLN A 74 6.34 2.50 -3.17
C GLN A 74 4.86 2.19 -3.42
N ASN A 75 4.30 1.27 -2.68
CA ASN A 75 2.93 0.75 -2.83
C ASN A 75 1.87 1.58 -2.09
N VAL A 76 2.20 2.79 -1.71
CA VAL A 76 1.26 3.70 -1.04
C VAL A 76 0.37 4.37 -2.08
N SER A 77 -0.95 4.34 -1.83
CA SER A 77 -1.92 5.01 -2.69
C SER A 77 -1.93 6.51 -2.46
N GLU A 78 -2.09 7.27 -3.52
CA GLU A 78 -2.61 8.62 -3.45
C GLU A 78 -4.11 8.58 -3.16
N PHE A 79 -4.62 9.47 -2.35
CA PHE A 79 -6.05 9.50 -2.06
C PHE A 79 -6.61 10.93 -2.04
N TRP A 80 -7.90 11.05 -2.32
CA TRP A 80 -8.65 12.29 -2.35
C TRP A 80 -10.00 12.11 -1.67
N ILE A 81 -10.45 13.16 -1.02
CA ILE A 81 -11.76 13.20 -0.39
C ILE A 81 -12.72 13.92 -1.34
N ARG A 82 -13.74 13.20 -1.86
CA ARG A 82 -14.71 13.72 -2.84
C ARG A 82 -14.10 14.21 -4.16
N GLY A 83 -12.85 13.83 -4.46
CA GLY A 83 -12.14 14.23 -5.67
C GLY A 83 -11.16 15.38 -5.47
N ILE A 84 -10.60 15.86 -6.58
CA ILE A 84 -9.65 16.98 -6.59
C ILE A 84 -10.44 18.28 -6.69
N SER A 85 -10.34 19.14 -5.68
CA SER A 85 -11.08 20.41 -5.61
C SER A 85 -10.21 21.65 -5.83
N THR A 86 -8.88 21.50 -5.87
CA THR A 86 -7.92 22.60 -6.05
C THR A 86 -7.20 22.54 -7.38
N PHE A 87 -6.99 23.70 -8.01
CA PHE A 87 -6.20 23.86 -9.23
C PHE A 87 -4.84 24.48 -8.88
N GLY A 88 -3.74 23.80 -9.26
CA GLY A 88 -2.38 24.35 -9.13
C GLY A 88 -1.80 24.41 -7.71
N ALA A 89 -2.55 24.02 -6.68
CA ALA A 89 -2.06 23.81 -5.31
C ALA A 89 -2.03 22.32 -4.98
N GLY A 90 -1.52 21.95 -3.82
CA GLY A 90 -1.54 20.56 -3.35
C GLY A 90 -2.95 19.95 -3.41
N THR A 91 -3.09 18.76 -3.99
CA THR A 91 -4.38 18.07 -4.21
C THR A 91 -4.76 17.12 -3.08
N GLY A 92 -3.82 16.81 -2.19
CA GLY A 92 -4.01 15.88 -1.07
C GLY A 92 -4.84 16.45 0.07
N ALA A 93 -5.47 15.57 0.84
CA ALA A 93 -6.16 15.92 2.07
C ALA A 93 -5.16 16.36 3.16
N TYR A 94 -5.59 17.24 4.06
CA TYR A 94 -4.79 17.66 5.22
C TYR A 94 -4.86 16.61 6.32
N ILE A 95 -3.73 16.03 6.70
CA ILE A 95 -3.66 14.92 7.64
C ILE A 95 -3.10 15.39 8.97
N LEU A 96 -3.83 15.13 10.04
CA LEU A 96 -3.45 15.43 11.40
C LEU A 96 -3.42 14.15 12.24
N VAL A 97 -2.29 13.91 12.88
CA VAL A 97 -2.08 12.81 13.83
C VAL A 97 -1.85 13.40 15.20
N ASP A 98 -2.75 13.12 16.14
CA ASP A 98 -2.74 13.69 17.48
C ASP A 98 -2.65 15.24 17.46
N GLY A 99 -3.24 15.87 16.42
CA GLY A 99 -3.24 17.33 16.22
C GLY A 99 -2.04 17.89 15.46
N PHE A 100 -1.07 17.07 15.06
CA PHE A 100 0.11 17.49 14.31
C PHE A 100 0.05 17.03 12.85
N GLU A 101 0.46 17.90 11.92
CA GLU A 101 0.56 17.55 10.50
C GLU A 101 1.64 16.47 10.29
N ARG A 102 1.24 15.32 9.77
CA ARG A 102 2.13 14.17 9.51
C ARG A 102 1.65 13.36 8.32
N SER A 103 2.55 12.61 7.70
CA SER A 103 2.19 11.62 6.70
C SER A 103 1.49 10.41 7.34
N MET A 104 0.44 9.92 6.68
CA MET A 104 -0.28 8.71 7.11
C MET A 104 0.58 7.44 6.97
N ASP A 105 1.56 7.47 6.07
CA ASP A 105 2.45 6.32 5.81
C ASP A 105 3.44 6.05 6.95
N GLU A 106 3.67 7.06 7.80
CA GLU A 106 4.55 6.93 8.96
C GLU A 106 3.92 6.20 10.13
N ILE A 107 2.60 5.95 10.07
CA ILE A 107 1.83 5.42 11.19
C ILE A 107 1.60 3.94 11.00
N ASN A 108 1.73 3.19 12.10
CA ASN A 108 1.25 1.81 12.13
C ASN A 108 -0.27 1.80 12.37
N ILE A 109 -1.01 1.08 11.54
CA ILE A 109 -2.48 0.97 11.65
C ILE A 109 -2.92 0.46 13.03
N GLU A 110 -2.13 -0.41 13.67
CA GLU A 110 -2.41 -0.95 15.00
C GLU A 110 -2.32 0.12 16.11
N ASP A 111 -1.65 1.23 15.87
CA ASP A 111 -1.55 2.34 16.83
C ASP A 111 -2.73 3.31 16.77
N ILE A 112 -3.58 3.18 15.77
CA ILE A 112 -4.72 4.09 15.58
C ILE A 112 -5.86 3.68 16.52
N GLN A 113 -6.38 4.64 17.25
CA GLN A 113 -7.58 4.48 18.06
C GLN A 113 -8.82 4.89 17.28
N ASP A 114 -8.80 6.10 16.71
CA ASP A 114 -9.92 6.71 16.00
C ASP A 114 -9.45 7.34 14.71
N PHE A 115 -10.25 7.17 13.68
CA PHE A 115 -10.01 7.72 12.36
C PHE A 115 -11.27 8.45 11.88
N SER A 116 -11.15 9.75 11.65
CA SER A 116 -12.27 10.59 11.22
C SER A 116 -11.91 11.40 9.99
N ILE A 117 -12.86 11.49 9.05
CA ILE A 117 -12.70 12.27 7.82
C ILE A 117 -13.73 13.39 7.80
N LEU A 118 -13.22 14.62 7.76
CA LEU A 118 -14.02 15.83 7.62
C LEU A 118 -14.14 16.15 6.12
N LYS A 119 -15.36 16.07 5.60
CA LYS A 119 -15.62 16.18 4.16
C LYS A 119 -16.22 17.52 3.74
N ASP A 120 -16.89 18.21 4.66
CA ASP A 120 -17.62 19.45 4.37
C ASP A 120 -16.84 20.68 4.81
N ALA A 121 -17.02 21.78 4.09
CA ALA A 121 -16.39 23.07 4.40
C ALA A 121 -16.71 23.57 5.81
N SER A 122 -17.93 23.32 6.32
CA SER A 122 -18.31 23.67 7.70
C SER A 122 -17.46 22.92 8.74
N ALA A 123 -17.13 21.66 8.49
CA ALA A 123 -16.32 20.86 9.39
C ALA A 123 -14.81 21.17 9.25
N THR A 124 -14.37 21.61 8.07
CA THR A 124 -12.96 21.90 7.79
C THR A 124 -12.57 23.37 7.97
N ALA A 125 -13.54 24.27 8.20
CA ALA A 125 -13.35 25.72 8.28
C ALA A 125 -12.26 26.15 9.26
N ILE A 126 -12.12 25.47 10.39
CA ILE A 126 -11.10 25.78 11.41
C ILE A 126 -9.66 25.56 10.94
N TYR A 127 -9.46 24.78 9.86
CA TYR A 127 -8.15 24.49 9.27
C TYR A 127 -7.80 25.46 8.12
N GLY A 128 -8.69 26.42 7.81
CA GLY A 128 -8.48 27.42 6.78
C GLY A 128 -8.25 26.80 5.40
N SER A 129 -7.33 27.39 4.62
CA SER A 129 -7.01 26.94 3.27
C SER A 129 -6.45 25.51 3.19
N LYS A 130 -5.77 25.02 4.21
CA LYS A 130 -5.26 23.64 4.28
C LYS A 130 -6.38 22.61 4.29
N GLY A 131 -7.55 22.97 4.82
CA GLY A 131 -8.74 22.11 4.88
C GLY A 131 -9.55 22.03 3.58
N ALA A 132 -9.16 22.74 2.52
CA ALA A 132 -9.95 22.84 1.28
C ALA A 132 -10.20 21.48 0.58
N ASN A 133 -9.25 20.55 0.64
CA ASN A 133 -9.37 19.21 0.06
C ASN A 133 -9.85 18.16 1.08
N GLY A 134 -10.43 18.60 2.21
CA GLY A 134 -10.82 17.73 3.31
C GLY A 134 -9.71 17.55 4.35
N VAL A 135 -10.09 17.09 5.52
CA VAL A 135 -9.18 16.87 6.65
C VAL A 135 -9.35 15.46 7.18
N VAL A 136 -8.22 14.80 7.44
CA VAL A 136 -8.15 13.50 8.09
C VAL A 136 -7.62 13.68 9.50
N LEU A 137 -8.39 13.25 10.48
CA LEU A 137 -8.02 13.27 11.89
C LEU A 137 -7.74 11.85 12.34
N ILE A 138 -6.54 11.63 12.83
CA ILE A 138 -6.08 10.35 13.38
C ILE A 138 -5.70 10.56 14.83
N ASN A 139 -6.38 9.85 15.73
CA ASN A 139 -5.95 9.78 17.10
C ASN A 139 -5.31 8.44 17.38
N THR A 140 -4.19 8.49 18.07
CA THR A 140 -3.48 7.27 18.42
C THR A 140 -3.90 6.73 19.79
N LYS A 141 -3.64 5.46 20.03
CA LYS A 141 -3.98 4.78 21.27
C LYS A 141 -3.24 5.40 22.47
N HIS A 142 -3.97 5.60 23.55
CA HIS A 142 -3.47 6.03 24.85
C HIS A 142 -3.65 4.93 25.88
N GLY A 143 -2.90 5.01 26.97
CA GLY A 143 -3.04 4.10 28.11
C GLY A 143 -4.37 4.29 28.83
N LYS A 144 -4.85 3.20 29.43
CA LYS A 144 -6.01 3.22 30.31
C LYS A 144 -5.58 2.80 31.71
N SER A 145 -6.25 3.33 32.73
CA SER A 145 -6.03 2.89 34.11
C SER A 145 -6.40 1.40 34.24
N GLY A 146 -5.52 0.61 34.82
CA GLY A 146 -5.72 -0.82 35.00
C GLY A 146 -4.43 -1.61 34.95
N LYS A 147 -4.56 -2.95 35.03
CA LYS A 147 -3.43 -3.87 34.91
C LYS A 147 -2.75 -3.74 33.54
N ILE A 148 -1.47 -4.06 33.51
CA ILE A 148 -0.68 -4.10 32.27
C ILE A 148 -1.32 -5.11 31.31
N LYS A 149 -1.59 -4.66 30.11
CA LYS A 149 -2.08 -5.47 28.99
C LYS A 149 -1.00 -5.54 27.93
N ILE A 150 -0.61 -6.73 27.56
CA ILE A 150 0.36 -7.01 26.49
C ILE A 150 -0.41 -7.67 25.37
N ASP A 151 -0.27 -7.15 24.17
CA ASP A 151 -0.86 -7.67 22.95
C ASP A 151 0.23 -7.91 21.92
N ILE A 152 0.33 -9.12 21.40
CA ILE A 152 1.30 -9.52 20.38
C ILE A 152 0.54 -10.06 19.19
N LYS A 153 0.75 -9.46 18.02
CA LYS A 153 0.15 -9.89 16.76
C LYS A 153 1.24 -10.14 15.73
N ALA A 154 1.32 -11.38 15.24
CA ALA A 154 2.19 -11.78 14.15
C ALA A 154 1.32 -12.19 12.96
N GLN A 155 1.63 -11.69 11.78
CA GLN A 155 0.89 -11.93 10.56
C GLN A 155 1.86 -12.21 9.42
N THR A 156 1.57 -13.25 8.66
CA THR A 156 2.28 -13.59 7.43
C THR A 156 1.27 -13.63 6.30
N THR A 157 1.57 -12.91 5.21
CA THR A 157 0.71 -12.79 4.04
C THR A 157 1.49 -13.20 2.81
N TYR A 158 0.88 -13.98 1.93
CA TYR A 158 1.41 -14.27 0.62
C TYR A 158 0.68 -13.43 -0.41
N ASN A 159 1.40 -12.49 -1.02
CA ASN A 159 0.90 -11.59 -2.03
C ASN A 159 1.09 -12.21 -3.41
N MET A 160 0.06 -12.18 -4.24
CA MET A 160 0.12 -12.66 -5.63
C MET A 160 -0.28 -11.55 -6.59
N ARG A 161 0.20 -11.64 -7.82
CA ARG A 161 -0.25 -10.78 -8.91
C ARG A 161 -1.71 -11.12 -9.24
N THR A 162 -2.55 -10.11 -9.33
CA THR A 162 -3.97 -10.29 -9.67
C THR A 162 -4.19 -10.48 -11.17
N ILE A 163 -3.40 -9.79 -11.99
CA ILE A 163 -3.41 -9.89 -13.45
C ILE A 163 -1.96 -9.94 -13.92
N THR A 164 -1.66 -10.90 -14.76
CA THR A 164 -0.40 -10.98 -15.49
C THR A 164 -0.74 -10.95 -16.97
N PRO A 165 -0.23 -10.00 -17.74
CA PRO A 165 -0.38 -10.02 -19.18
C PRO A 165 0.25 -11.29 -19.76
N GLU A 166 -0.46 -11.94 -20.66
CA GLU A 166 0.05 -13.06 -21.43
C GLU A 166 0.57 -12.53 -22.76
N PHE A 167 1.79 -12.88 -23.10
CA PHE A 167 2.41 -12.56 -24.38
C PHE A 167 2.47 -13.80 -25.26
N GLU A 168 2.41 -13.58 -26.56
CA GLU A 168 2.62 -14.64 -27.54
C GLU A 168 4.06 -15.10 -27.49
N ASP A 169 4.25 -16.40 -27.73
CA ASP A 169 5.57 -16.99 -27.87
C ASP A 169 6.28 -16.50 -29.13
N GLY A 170 7.58 -16.76 -29.23
CA GLY A 170 8.39 -16.30 -30.34
C GLY A 170 7.91 -16.80 -31.71
N ILE A 171 7.35 -18.01 -31.77
CA ILE A 171 6.87 -18.61 -33.03
C ILE A 171 5.60 -17.90 -33.48
N SER A 172 4.62 -17.75 -32.58
CA SER A 172 3.39 -17.03 -32.85
C SER A 172 3.66 -15.59 -33.24
N TYR A 173 4.58 -14.91 -32.53
CA TYR A 173 4.99 -13.55 -32.85
C TYR A 173 5.61 -13.47 -34.26
N ALA A 174 6.54 -14.37 -34.62
CA ALA A 174 7.19 -14.36 -35.92
C ALA A 174 6.20 -14.58 -37.08
N ASN A 175 5.25 -15.51 -36.90
CA ASN A 175 4.18 -15.76 -37.86
C ASN A 175 3.26 -14.55 -38.02
N LEU A 176 2.79 -13.94 -36.93
CA LEU A 176 1.96 -12.72 -36.97
C LEU A 176 2.70 -11.56 -37.63
N LEU A 177 4.01 -11.42 -37.36
CA LEU A 177 4.82 -10.39 -37.98
C LEU A 177 4.92 -10.62 -39.52
N ASN A 178 5.19 -11.85 -39.95
CA ASN A 178 5.19 -12.20 -41.36
C ASN A 178 3.84 -11.93 -42.03
N GLU A 179 2.73 -12.37 -41.41
CA GLU A 179 1.38 -12.10 -41.88
C GLU A 179 1.13 -10.60 -42.05
N SER A 180 1.49 -9.82 -41.05
CA SER A 180 1.33 -8.35 -41.08
C SER A 180 2.11 -7.69 -42.21
N ARG A 181 3.24 -8.26 -42.62
CA ARG A 181 4.05 -7.78 -43.77
C ARG A 181 3.45 -8.20 -45.08
N ILE A 182 3.13 -9.48 -45.24
CA ILE A 182 2.60 -10.03 -46.49
C ILE A 182 1.27 -9.37 -46.86
N THR A 183 0.36 -9.14 -45.89
CA THR A 183 -0.92 -8.44 -46.12
C THR A 183 -0.75 -7.01 -46.59
N ARG A 184 0.44 -6.41 -46.41
CA ARG A 184 0.80 -5.06 -46.92
C ARG A 184 1.69 -5.09 -48.13
N ASN A 185 1.82 -6.23 -48.82
CA ASN A 185 2.69 -6.47 -49.95
C ASN A 185 4.19 -6.22 -49.67
N TYR A 186 4.64 -6.53 -48.43
CA TYR A 186 6.06 -6.56 -48.07
C TYR A 186 6.56 -7.99 -48.01
N GLU A 187 7.86 -8.22 -48.16
CA GLU A 187 8.49 -9.51 -47.95
C GLU A 187 8.40 -9.92 -46.48
N PRO A 188 8.27 -11.23 -46.20
CA PRO A 188 8.29 -11.74 -44.85
C PRO A 188 9.64 -11.42 -44.17
N VAL A 189 9.63 -11.26 -42.85
CA VAL A 189 10.85 -11.03 -42.06
C VAL A 189 11.58 -12.34 -41.82
N TYR A 190 10.82 -13.39 -41.50
CA TYR A 190 11.36 -14.72 -41.20
C TYR A 190 11.06 -15.67 -42.35
N GLN A 191 12.12 -16.32 -42.85
CA GLN A 191 11.97 -17.34 -43.87
C GLN A 191 11.47 -18.67 -43.26
N PRO A 192 10.87 -19.60 -44.06
CA PRO A 192 10.36 -20.85 -43.53
C PRO A 192 11.41 -21.66 -42.75
N GLU A 193 12.67 -21.66 -43.19
CA GLU A 193 13.78 -22.36 -42.56
C GLU A 193 14.09 -21.74 -41.17
N GLU A 194 14.02 -20.42 -41.02
CA GLU A 194 14.24 -19.73 -39.76
C GLU A 194 13.13 -20.05 -38.76
N LEU A 195 11.86 -20.11 -39.24
CA LEU A 195 10.71 -20.53 -38.42
C LEU A 195 10.84 -21.95 -37.93
N GLU A 196 11.39 -22.86 -38.73
CA GLU A 196 11.68 -24.23 -38.32
C GLU A 196 12.79 -24.30 -37.27
N ILE A 197 13.87 -23.50 -37.42
CA ILE A 197 14.94 -23.39 -36.42
C ILE A 197 14.37 -22.87 -35.09
N LEU A 198 13.57 -21.80 -35.12
CA LEU A 198 12.93 -21.21 -33.95
C LEU A 198 11.98 -22.21 -33.26
N LYS A 199 11.16 -22.92 -34.07
CA LYS A 199 10.18 -23.89 -33.57
C LYS A 199 10.84 -25.09 -32.86
N ASN A 200 11.96 -25.54 -33.39
CA ASN A 200 12.66 -26.68 -32.85
C ASN A 200 13.76 -26.30 -31.83
N GLY A 201 13.97 -24.99 -31.56
CA GLY A 201 14.97 -24.51 -30.64
C GLY A 201 16.39 -24.91 -31.00
N LEU A 202 16.73 -25.01 -32.31
CA LEU A 202 17.99 -25.53 -32.80
C LEU A 202 19.17 -24.59 -32.57
N ASP A 203 18.91 -23.29 -32.55
CA ASP A 203 19.90 -22.25 -32.29
C ASP A 203 19.31 -21.18 -31.36
N PRO A 204 19.36 -21.39 -30.03
CA PRO A 204 18.80 -20.45 -29.07
C PRO A 204 19.57 -19.12 -28.94
N ASP A 205 20.78 -19.06 -29.47
CA ASP A 205 21.59 -17.83 -29.47
C ASP A 205 21.14 -16.86 -30.59
N LEU A 206 20.79 -17.37 -31.77
CA LEU A 206 20.36 -16.58 -32.92
C LEU A 206 18.81 -16.47 -32.97
N TYR A 207 18.10 -17.52 -32.59
CA TYR A 207 16.65 -17.62 -32.63
C TYR A 207 16.10 -17.95 -31.22
N PRO A 208 16.22 -17.02 -30.26
CA PRO A 208 15.73 -17.21 -28.91
C PRO A 208 14.19 -17.24 -28.87
N ASN A 209 13.67 -17.93 -27.87
CA ASN A 209 12.25 -17.88 -27.52
C ASN A 209 12.15 -17.80 -25.99
N VAL A 210 12.14 -16.56 -25.48
CA VAL A 210 12.23 -16.27 -24.05
C VAL A 210 10.91 -15.74 -23.52
N ASP A 211 10.35 -16.41 -22.51
CA ASP A 211 9.26 -15.84 -21.71
C ASP A 211 9.85 -14.89 -20.66
N TRP A 212 9.88 -13.61 -21.01
CA TRP A 212 10.43 -12.57 -20.14
C TRP A 212 9.60 -12.35 -18.87
N MET A 213 8.27 -12.59 -18.92
CA MET A 213 7.40 -12.45 -17.76
C MET A 213 7.67 -13.51 -16.70
N ASP A 214 7.77 -14.77 -17.12
CA ASP A 214 8.05 -15.89 -16.21
C ASP A 214 9.48 -15.83 -15.68
N LEU A 215 10.41 -15.38 -16.52
CA LEU A 215 11.82 -15.22 -16.17
C LEU A 215 12.03 -14.13 -15.11
N LEU A 216 11.44 -12.96 -15.30
CA LEU A 216 11.71 -11.78 -14.47
C LEU A 216 10.83 -11.73 -13.22
N LEU A 217 9.65 -12.34 -13.25
CA LEU A 217 8.65 -12.14 -12.20
C LEU A 217 8.31 -13.44 -11.48
N ARG A 218 8.39 -13.40 -10.16
CA ARG A 218 7.86 -14.45 -9.29
C ARG A 218 6.33 -14.47 -9.32
N LYS A 219 5.73 -15.62 -9.07
CA LYS A 219 4.27 -15.76 -8.94
C LYS A 219 3.71 -15.01 -7.73
N GLY A 220 4.51 -14.83 -6.71
CA GLY A 220 4.15 -14.10 -5.51
C GLY A 220 5.33 -13.84 -4.58
N SER A 221 5.07 -13.15 -3.50
CA SER A 221 6.06 -12.77 -2.49
C SER A 221 5.48 -12.81 -1.08
N TRP A 222 6.33 -12.90 -0.08
CA TRP A 222 5.95 -12.93 1.31
C TRP A 222 6.01 -11.54 1.95
N GLN A 223 5.06 -11.32 2.85
CA GLN A 223 5.01 -10.16 3.73
C GLN A 223 4.88 -10.64 5.16
N HIS A 224 5.72 -10.14 6.04
CA HIS A 224 5.70 -10.44 7.46
C HIS A 224 5.49 -9.18 8.27
N ARG A 225 4.56 -9.23 9.23
CA ARG A 225 4.29 -8.14 10.16
C ARG A 225 4.24 -8.66 11.58
N VAL A 226 4.92 -7.96 12.48
CA VAL A 226 4.87 -8.24 13.92
C VAL A 226 4.59 -6.95 14.65
N ASN A 227 3.60 -6.96 15.53
CA ASN A 227 3.25 -5.83 16.39
C ASN A 227 3.30 -6.30 17.85
N LEU A 228 3.91 -5.51 18.68
CA LEU A 228 3.92 -5.66 20.14
C LEU A 228 3.36 -4.38 20.73
N ASN A 229 2.25 -4.50 21.47
CA ASN A 229 1.59 -3.39 22.13
C ASN A 229 1.56 -3.62 23.63
N LEU A 230 1.88 -2.59 24.40
CA LEU A 230 1.87 -2.57 25.85
C LEU A 230 1.03 -1.40 26.33
N SER A 231 0.02 -1.65 27.13
CA SER A 231 -0.80 -0.59 27.70
C SER A 231 -1.12 -0.85 29.15
N GLY A 232 -1.25 0.22 29.95
CA GLY A 232 -1.58 0.13 31.34
C GLY A 232 -1.46 1.46 32.05
N GLY A 233 -1.57 1.42 33.37
CA GLY A 233 -1.38 2.59 34.19
C GLY A 233 -2.17 2.57 35.47
N GLY A 234 -1.89 3.53 36.32
CA GLY A 234 -2.61 3.82 37.55
C GLY A 234 -3.56 5.02 37.40
N SER A 235 -3.98 5.54 38.54
CA SER A 235 -4.82 6.76 38.60
C SER A 235 -4.08 8.01 38.17
N THR A 236 -2.74 8.05 38.37
CA THR A 236 -1.93 9.24 38.12
C THR A 236 -1.21 9.18 36.77
N ALA A 237 -0.77 8.02 36.32
CA ALA A 237 -0.07 7.88 35.05
C ALA A 237 -0.60 6.70 34.24
N ARG A 238 -0.82 6.91 32.97
CA ARG A 238 -1.28 5.90 32.00
C ARG A 238 -0.34 5.93 30.81
N TYR A 239 -0.06 4.78 30.23
CA TYR A 239 0.88 4.66 29.13
C TYR A 239 0.40 3.66 28.09
N TYR A 240 0.78 3.94 26.86
CA TYR A 240 0.69 3.06 25.71
C TYR A 240 2.05 3.05 25.01
N ALA A 241 2.61 1.88 24.80
CA ALA A 241 3.86 1.71 24.04
C ALA A 241 3.64 0.67 22.95
N SER A 242 4.19 0.89 21.78
CA SER A 242 4.17 -0.07 20.68
C SER A 242 5.49 -0.14 19.96
N ILE A 243 5.79 -1.32 19.44
CA ILE A 243 6.87 -1.58 18.50
C ILE A 243 6.31 -2.46 17.40
N SER A 244 6.56 -2.10 16.15
CA SER A 244 6.18 -2.91 15.01
C SER A 244 7.32 -3.13 14.03
N TYR A 245 7.28 -4.29 13.38
CA TYR A 245 8.16 -4.68 12.30
C TYR A 245 7.34 -5.09 11.09
N LEU A 246 7.73 -4.59 9.92
CA LEU A 246 7.19 -4.97 8.62
C LEU A 246 8.34 -5.36 7.71
N ASP A 247 8.23 -6.51 7.06
CA ASP A 247 9.12 -6.98 5.99
C ASP A 247 8.27 -7.35 4.78
N GLU A 248 8.53 -6.70 3.66
CA GLU A 248 7.84 -6.94 2.39
C GLU A 248 8.87 -7.32 1.33
N GLU A 249 8.68 -8.48 0.70
CA GLU A 249 9.46 -8.90 -0.44
C GLU A 249 8.78 -8.50 -1.75
N GLY A 250 9.57 -8.11 -2.73
CA GLY A 250 9.12 -7.87 -4.09
C GLY A 250 8.99 -9.16 -4.91
N MET A 251 8.49 -9.00 -6.12
CA MET A 251 8.20 -10.12 -7.02
C MET A 251 9.19 -10.24 -8.19
N TYR A 252 10.34 -9.57 -8.13
CA TYR A 252 11.37 -9.75 -9.14
C TYR A 252 12.22 -10.99 -8.83
N ASN A 253 12.50 -11.78 -9.85
CA ASN A 253 13.48 -12.84 -9.75
C ASN A 253 14.89 -12.24 -9.66
N THR A 254 15.74 -12.87 -8.87
CA THR A 254 17.15 -12.52 -8.76
C THR A 254 17.97 -13.74 -9.07
N ASP A 255 18.84 -13.67 -10.06
CA ASP A 255 19.79 -14.73 -10.33
C ASP A 255 21.07 -14.48 -9.52
N LYS A 256 21.29 -15.33 -8.51
CA LYS A 256 22.47 -15.25 -7.66
C LYS A 256 23.76 -15.57 -8.41
N ALA A 257 23.68 -16.42 -9.44
CA ALA A 257 24.85 -16.80 -10.22
C ALA A 257 25.41 -15.63 -11.05
N LEU A 258 24.53 -14.71 -11.48
CA LEU A 258 24.92 -13.51 -12.23
C LEU A 258 25.19 -12.31 -11.34
N LYS A 259 24.71 -12.32 -10.10
CA LYS A 259 24.63 -11.13 -9.22
C LYS A 259 24.92 -11.50 -7.77
N ASP A 260 26.15 -11.97 -7.50
CA ASP A 260 26.56 -12.42 -6.16
C ASP A 260 26.59 -11.27 -5.13
N ASP A 261 26.91 -10.06 -5.56
CA ASP A 261 27.18 -8.93 -4.65
C ASP A 261 25.98 -8.03 -4.37
N TYR A 262 24.84 -8.21 -5.06
CA TYR A 262 23.69 -7.34 -4.90
C TYR A 262 22.34 -8.02 -5.16
N ASN A 263 21.30 -7.50 -4.53
CA ASN A 263 19.95 -7.99 -4.68
C ASN A 263 19.13 -7.02 -5.55
N THR A 264 18.64 -7.48 -6.70
CA THR A 264 17.82 -6.69 -7.64
C THR A 264 16.33 -6.76 -7.32
N ASN A 265 15.91 -7.59 -6.35
CA ASN A 265 14.52 -7.59 -5.92
C ASN A 265 14.18 -6.31 -5.14
N ALA A 266 12.93 -5.87 -5.24
CA ALA A 266 12.41 -4.81 -4.41
C ALA A 266 12.07 -5.36 -3.02
N ASN A 267 12.75 -4.88 -1.99
CA ASN A 267 12.48 -5.28 -0.61
C ASN A 267 12.30 -4.05 0.26
N TYR A 268 11.37 -4.12 1.19
CA TYR A 268 11.08 -3.03 2.12
C TYR A 268 10.96 -3.54 3.54
N ARG A 269 11.70 -2.92 4.45
CA ARG A 269 11.63 -3.17 5.89
C ARG A 269 11.33 -1.90 6.61
N ARG A 270 10.41 -1.96 7.58
CA ARG A 270 10.07 -0.82 8.42
C ARG A 270 9.92 -1.22 9.88
N TYR A 271 10.49 -0.40 10.73
CA TYR A 271 10.35 -0.48 12.18
C TYR A 271 9.63 0.78 12.64
N ASN A 272 8.53 0.64 13.36
CA ASN A 272 7.84 1.75 13.99
C ASN A 272 7.93 1.61 15.51
N TYR A 273 8.00 2.72 16.21
CA TYR A 273 7.86 2.76 17.65
C TYR A 273 6.99 3.94 18.06
N ARG A 274 6.25 3.75 19.16
CA ARG A 274 5.39 4.77 19.76
C ARG A 274 5.38 4.61 21.27
N LEU A 275 5.37 5.75 21.97
CA LEU A 275 5.12 5.84 23.40
C LEU A 275 4.22 7.04 23.64
N ASN A 276 3.02 6.80 24.15
CA ASN A 276 2.10 7.82 24.61
C ASN A 276 1.95 7.68 26.13
N THR A 277 2.14 8.76 26.86
CA THR A 277 2.02 8.78 28.32
C THR A 277 1.17 9.98 28.74
N ASP A 278 0.14 9.71 29.51
CA ASP A 278 -0.75 10.70 30.13
C ASP A 278 -0.51 10.73 31.64
N ILE A 279 -0.14 11.91 32.15
CA ILE A 279 0.20 12.08 33.58
C ILE A 279 -0.69 13.17 34.18
N ASP A 280 -1.50 12.80 35.15
CA ASP A 280 -2.29 13.75 35.93
C ASP A 280 -1.39 14.40 36.99
N ILE A 281 -0.84 15.58 36.68
CA ILE A 281 0.04 16.33 37.60
C ILE A 281 -0.78 16.85 38.78
N THR A 282 -1.98 17.33 38.50
CA THR A 282 -2.95 17.75 39.49
C THR A 282 -4.34 17.27 39.04
N LYS A 283 -5.38 17.47 39.87
CA LYS A 283 -6.78 17.16 39.50
C LYS A 283 -7.27 17.93 38.27
N THR A 284 -6.61 19.03 37.92
CA THR A 284 -6.99 19.92 36.82
C THR A 284 -5.94 20.05 35.72
N THR A 285 -4.77 19.43 35.93
CA THR A 285 -3.64 19.54 34.99
C THR A 285 -3.21 18.15 34.50
N LEU A 286 -3.40 17.90 33.21
CA LEU A 286 -2.99 16.70 32.50
C LEU A 286 -1.82 17.00 31.59
N LEU A 287 -0.72 16.30 31.76
CA LEU A 287 0.43 16.31 30.85
C LEU A 287 0.34 15.13 29.91
N LYS A 288 0.33 15.39 28.60
CA LYS A 288 0.38 14.38 27.54
C LYS A 288 1.76 14.42 26.88
N LEU A 289 2.45 13.29 26.90
CA LEU A 289 3.74 13.11 26.23
C LEU A 289 3.59 12.06 25.16
N GLY A 290 3.91 12.41 23.91
CA GLY A 290 3.92 11.51 22.77
C GLY A 290 5.29 11.47 22.13
N VAL A 291 5.89 10.28 22.01
CA VAL A 291 7.12 10.04 21.26
C VAL A 291 6.83 8.96 20.24
N SER A 292 7.10 9.22 18.97
CA SER A 292 6.95 8.22 17.92
C SER A 292 7.94 8.45 16.81
N GLY A 293 8.31 7.38 16.14
CA GLY A 293 9.18 7.44 14.99
C GLY A 293 9.16 6.13 14.20
N TRP A 294 9.88 6.16 13.08
CA TRP A 294 10.04 5.01 12.23
C TRP A 294 11.43 5.00 11.58
N LEU A 295 11.89 3.81 11.25
CA LEU A 295 13.08 3.56 10.46
C LEU A 295 12.72 2.63 9.32
N SER A 296 13.05 3.00 8.08
CA SER A 296 12.84 2.12 6.94
C SER A 296 14.12 1.87 6.17
N LYS A 297 14.20 0.66 5.59
CA LYS A 297 15.23 0.29 4.64
C LYS A 297 14.54 -0.25 3.40
N ARG A 298 14.82 0.36 2.26
CA ARG A 298 14.31 -0.05 0.96
C ARG A 298 15.45 -0.48 0.07
N ASN A 299 15.28 -1.61 -0.60
CA ASN A 299 16.06 -2.04 -1.75
C ASN A 299 15.16 -1.98 -2.98
N SER A 300 15.67 -1.54 -4.10
CA SER A 300 14.92 -1.49 -5.36
C SER A 300 15.85 -1.85 -6.52
N PRO A 301 15.33 -2.34 -7.64
CA PRO A 301 16.09 -2.46 -8.88
C PRO A 301 16.77 -1.12 -9.24
N GLY A 302 17.84 -1.18 -10.02
CA GLY A 302 18.55 0.01 -10.48
C GLY A 302 17.71 0.88 -11.43
N LEU A 303 16.71 0.30 -12.09
CA LEU A 303 15.69 0.99 -12.89
C LEU A 303 14.42 1.21 -12.07
N GLY A 304 13.68 2.27 -12.39
CA GLY A 304 12.36 2.50 -11.82
C GLY A 304 11.32 1.47 -12.32
N ASP A 305 10.24 1.26 -11.55
CA ASP A 305 9.17 0.33 -11.94
C ASP A 305 8.65 0.57 -13.36
N ALA A 306 8.40 1.83 -13.71
CA ALA A 306 7.88 2.20 -15.04
C ALA A 306 8.85 1.80 -16.16
N ASP A 307 10.15 1.88 -15.91
CA ASP A 307 11.18 1.52 -16.89
C ASP A 307 11.26 0.00 -17.03
N VAL A 308 11.24 -0.75 -15.91
CA VAL A 308 11.24 -2.22 -15.93
C VAL A 308 10.03 -2.75 -16.68
N TRP A 309 8.84 -2.23 -16.38
CA TRP A 309 7.62 -2.64 -17.06
C TRP A 309 7.59 -2.18 -18.53
N GLY A 310 8.09 -0.97 -18.81
CA GLY A 310 8.21 -0.46 -20.19
C GLY A 310 9.10 -1.34 -21.05
N GLU A 311 10.25 -1.75 -20.53
CA GLU A 311 11.14 -2.69 -21.23
C GLU A 311 10.49 -4.07 -21.38
N LEU A 312 9.83 -4.58 -20.34
CA LEU A 312 9.15 -5.88 -20.36
C LEU A 312 8.05 -5.94 -21.43
N PHE A 313 7.24 -4.87 -21.57
CA PHE A 313 6.20 -4.77 -22.58
C PHE A 313 6.76 -4.54 -24.01
N GLY A 314 7.90 -3.90 -24.12
CA GLY A 314 8.53 -3.58 -25.40
C GLY A 314 9.50 -4.66 -25.91
N TYR A 315 9.81 -5.67 -25.08
CA TYR A 315 10.83 -6.65 -25.40
C TYR A 315 10.19 -7.96 -25.87
N THR A 316 10.37 -8.29 -27.15
CA THR A 316 9.79 -9.51 -27.73
C THR A 316 10.55 -10.77 -27.37
N ALA A 317 9.87 -11.91 -27.34
CA ALA A 317 10.42 -13.23 -27.01
C ALA A 317 11.63 -13.63 -27.87
N ILE A 318 11.69 -13.14 -29.12
CA ILE A 318 12.69 -13.52 -30.12
C ILE A 318 13.82 -12.50 -30.28
N ARG A 319 13.87 -11.47 -29.44
CA ARG A 319 14.82 -10.36 -29.64
C ARG A 319 16.24 -10.72 -29.26
N THR A 320 16.44 -11.27 -28.08
CA THR A 320 17.73 -11.76 -27.61
C THR A 320 17.54 -12.93 -26.65
N PRO A 321 18.52 -13.84 -26.50
CA PRO A 321 18.51 -14.81 -25.43
C PRO A 321 18.75 -14.12 -24.07
N LEU A 322 18.48 -14.82 -22.98
CA LEU A 322 18.89 -14.38 -21.64
C LEU A 322 20.40 -14.26 -21.54
N LEU A 323 21.07 -15.34 -21.90
CA LEU A 323 22.51 -15.45 -22.01
C LEU A 323 22.85 -16.20 -23.31
N TYR A 324 23.92 -15.80 -23.94
CA TYR A 324 24.51 -16.61 -25.01
C TYR A 324 25.10 -17.90 -24.45
N SER A 325 25.26 -18.89 -25.30
CA SER A 325 25.87 -20.19 -24.94
C SER A 325 27.28 -20.07 -24.34
N ASN A 326 27.98 -18.96 -24.60
CA ASN A 326 29.27 -18.61 -24.01
C ASN A 326 29.16 -17.91 -22.63
N GLY A 327 27.97 -17.80 -22.05
CA GLY A 327 27.70 -17.17 -20.75
C GLY A 327 27.71 -15.64 -20.75
N ARG A 328 27.78 -14.98 -21.91
CA ARG A 328 27.73 -13.51 -21.99
C ARG A 328 26.32 -13.00 -22.09
N VAL A 329 26.07 -11.86 -21.43
CA VAL A 329 24.82 -11.13 -21.56
C VAL A 329 24.75 -10.45 -22.94
N PRO A 330 23.65 -10.56 -23.68
CA PRO A 330 23.47 -9.87 -24.95
C PRO A 330 23.56 -8.35 -24.78
N ALA A 331 24.33 -7.71 -25.66
CA ALA A 331 24.31 -6.24 -25.79
C ALA A 331 23.18 -5.83 -26.72
N VAL A 332 22.29 -4.96 -26.25
CA VAL A 332 21.12 -4.52 -27.01
C VAL A 332 21.31 -3.10 -27.51
N GLY A 333 21.74 -2.99 -28.78
CA GLY A 333 21.71 -1.76 -29.56
C GLY A 333 22.68 -0.65 -29.15
N THR A 334 22.69 0.42 -29.94
CA THR A 334 23.48 1.64 -29.75
C THR A 334 22.75 2.68 -28.94
N GLY A 335 22.32 2.39 -27.79
CA GLY A 335 21.68 3.33 -26.89
C GLY A 335 21.22 2.57 -25.70
N ASN A 336 21.45 3.03 -24.55
CA ASN A 336 21.18 2.53 -23.19
C ASN A 336 20.01 1.53 -22.95
N LYS A 337 19.58 0.82 -24.00
CA LYS A 337 18.58 -0.25 -23.94
C LYS A 337 19.30 -1.54 -23.58
N THR A 338 19.19 -1.89 -22.36
CA THR A 338 19.77 -3.11 -21.79
C THR A 338 18.78 -4.26 -21.91
N ASN A 339 19.32 -5.49 -21.89
CA ASN A 339 18.53 -6.67 -21.64
C ASN A 339 17.69 -6.49 -20.36
N PRO A 340 16.38 -6.84 -20.32
CA PRO A 340 15.51 -6.67 -19.15
C PRO A 340 16.00 -7.38 -17.89
N TRP A 341 16.87 -8.39 -18.04
CA TRP A 341 17.43 -9.17 -16.92
C TRP A 341 18.49 -8.45 -16.11
#